data_f76b1d8e495c4c686377aff095b70516
#
_entry.id   f76b1d8e495c4c686377aff095b70516
#
_cell.length_a   1.000
_cell.length_b   1.000
_cell.length_c   1.000
_cell.angle_alpha   90.00
_cell.angle_beta   90.00
_cell.angle_gamma   90.00
#
_symmetry.space_group_name_H-M   'P 1'
#
loop_
_entity.id
_entity.type
_entity.pdbx_description
1 polymer ?
#
loop_
_entity_poly.entity_id
_entity_poly.type
_entity_poly.pdbx_seq_one_letter_code
_entity_poly.pdbx_strand_id
1 'polypeptide(L)'
;MAKKTSGQEPFRFSLCDDLYALPERARPHEVDLHGGFADDTAASGYIYYGMPGCGIMRISADLTAQDIIELPSDLKPINFHSTKIIEFDGKRRMVLPANNDAQVAVVGLDGNVDFILSRPEFDEYRDEQLEFKPTDTAFADGTLYVSDGYGANYISSVDPSTHRYTGLFGGKTEDPHAPGLFGTAHGLAPAPDGHHLSIADRPHSRFQLMGLDGHFHSSHAIPDGSKPCGIDFKQHGDGWYAVVGSLDDPQEGRPAPIYILDGHTYEVASTIRPKEDLGVELADHIHNTVWYERDGQVYLICQAWNPGHYFVLAREG
;
A
#
# COMPACT_ATOMS: atom_id res chain seq x y z
N MET A 1 -2.31 -16.51 30.45
CA MET A 1 -2.03 -15.05 30.43
C MET A 1 -3.17 -14.37 29.71
N ALA A 2 -3.53 -13.12 30.05
CA ALA A 2 -4.52 -12.38 29.26
C ALA A 2 -3.94 -12.15 27.83
N LYS A 3 -4.79 -12.21 26.82
CA LYS A 3 -4.43 -11.93 25.42
C LYS A 3 -3.98 -10.47 25.34
N LYS A 4 -2.83 -10.23 24.72
CA LYS A 4 -2.36 -8.85 24.50
C LYS A 4 -3.20 -8.20 23.41
N THR A 5 -3.60 -6.96 23.62
CA THR A 5 -4.39 -6.17 22.67
C THR A 5 -3.83 -4.76 22.53
N SER A 6 -4.02 -4.14 21.38
CA SER A 6 -3.61 -2.77 21.09
C SER A 6 -4.71 -2.04 20.31
N GLY A 7 -4.76 -0.71 20.46
CA GLY A 7 -5.77 0.13 19.84
C GLY A 7 -6.92 0.50 20.78
N GLN A 8 -7.87 1.28 20.26
CA GLN A 8 -9.06 1.78 20.94
C GLN A 8 -10.32 1.19 20.31
N GLU A 9 -11.39 1.03 21.12
CA GLU A 9 -12.68 0.58 20.59
C GLU A 9 -13.23 1.57 19.54
N PRO A 10 -13.86 1.06 18.47
CA PRO A 10 -14.17 -0.35 18.17
C PRO A 10 -13.02 -1.08 17.43
N PHE A 11 -11.87 -0.49 17.31
CA PHE A 11 -10.73 -0.99 16.53
C PHE A 11 -9.57 -1.42 17.44
N ARG A 12 -9.84 -2.36 18.34
CA ARG A 12 -8.82 -3.03 19.14
C ARG A 12 -8.43 -4.36 18.49
N PHE A 13 -7.13 -4.64 18.44
CA PHE A 13 -6.58 -5.81 17.76
C PHE A 13 -5.64 -6.61 18.65
N SER A 14 -5.51 -7.90 18.31
CA SER A 14 -4.53 -8.82 18.88
C SER A 14 -3.77 -9.55 17.78
N LEU A 15 -2.57 -10.03 18.09
CA LEU A 15 -1.74 -10.82 17.16
C LEU A 15 -2.32 -12.22 16.96
N CYS A 16 -2.28 -12.71 15.72
CA CYS A 16 -2.63 -14.08 15.32
C CYS A 16 -1.35 -14.84 14.98
N ASP A 17 -0.69 -15.42 15.97
CA ASP A 17 0.59 -16.14 15.79
C ASP A 17 0.47 -17.40 14.93
N ASP A 18 -0.72 -17.98 14.86
CA ASP A 18 -1.03 -19.21 14.11
C ASP A 18 -1.28 -18.98 12.61
N LEU A 19 -1.37 -17.72 12.19
CA LEU A 19 -1.60 -17.35 10.79
C LEU A 19 -0.33 -16.98 10.02
N TYR A 20 0.83 -17.30 10.56
CA TYR A 20 2.12 -17.15 9.90
C TYR A 20 2.47 -18.42 9.11
N ALA A 21 2.17 -18.45 7.83
CA ALA A 21 2.25 -19.66 6.99
C ALA A 21 3.17 -19.50 5.76
N LEU A 22 4.34 -18.85 5.91
CA LEU A 22 5.30 -18.71 4.80
C LEU A 22 5.86 -20.08 4.37
N PRO A 23 5.85 -20.40 3.05
CA PRO A 23 6.53 -21.56 2.50
C PRO A 23 8.04 -21.53 2.86
N GLU A 24 8.64 -22.68 3.06
CA GLU A 24 10.06 -22.80 3.42
C GLU A 24 10.97 -22.05 2.42
N ARG A 25 10.64 -22.12 1.13
CA ARG A 25 11.37 -21.42 0.05
C ARG A 25 11.28 -19.89 0.15
N ALA A 26 10.21 -19.34 0.71
CA ALA A 26 10.02 -17.90 0.85
C ALA A 26 10.66 -17.30 2.11
N ARG A 27 10.82 -18.08 3.17
CA ARG A 27 11.34 -17.60 4.46
C ARG A 27 12.66 -16.83 4.39
N PRO A 28 13.69 -17.26 3.61
CA PRO A 28 14.93 -16.50 3.51
C PRO A 28 14.77 -15.10 2.88
N HIS A 29 13.70 -14.88 2.14
CA HIS A 29 13.42 -13.63 1.43
C HIS A 29 12.49 -12.68 2.20
N GLU A 30 11.90 -13.13 3.29
CA GLU A 30 10.98 -12.31 4.09
C GLU A 30 11.63 -11.02 4.58
N VAL A 31 12.91 -11.07 4.90
CA VAL A 31 13.70 -9.90 5.36
C VAL A 31 13.71 -8.74 4.36
N ASP A 32 13.52 -9.04 3.08
CA ASP A 32 13.48 -8.08 1.98
C ASP A 32 12.04 -7.68 1.59
N LEU A 33 11.02 -8.20 2.28
CA LEU A 33 9.62 -7.92 1.99
C LEU A 33 9.34 -6.43 2.07
N HIS A 34 8.77 -5.88 0.98
CA HIS A 34 8.49 -4.46 0.83
C HIS A 34 7.13 -4.20 0.16
N GLY A 35 6.72 -5.08 -0.77
CA GLY A 35 5.47 -4.96 -1.53
C GLY A 35 4.22 -5.06 -0.65
N GLY A 36 3.25 -4.19 -0.90
CA GLY A 36 1.97 -4.22 -0.21
C GLY A 36 1.08 -5.38 -0.63
N PHE A 37 -0.05 -5.52 0.05
CA PHE A 37 -1.02 -6.58 -0.19
C PHE A 37 -2.18 -6.10 -1.07
N ALA A 38 -2.76 -7.03 -1.83
CA ALA A 38 -3.99 -6.82 -2.59
C ALA A 38 -4.99 -7.95 -2.29
N ASP A 39 -6.11 -7.62 -1.66
CA ASP A 39 -7.19 -8.57 -1.41
C ASP A 39 -8.00 -8.81 -2.68
N ASP A 40 -8.04 -10.04 -3.14
CA ASP A 40 -8.85 -10.53 -4.26
C ASP A 40 -9.68 -11.78 -3.85
N THR A 41 -9.86 -11.98 -2.56
CA THR A 41 -10.48 -13.20 -2.04
C THR A 41 -11.91 -13.41 -2.53
N ALA A 42 -12.66 -12.33 -2.75
CA ALA A 42 -14.03 -12.39 -3.26
C ALA A 42 -14.11 -12.95 -4.69
N ALA A 43 -13.06 -12.82 -5.50
CA ALA A 43 -13.05 -13.28 -6.89
C ALA A 43 -12.12 -14.47 -7.11
N SER A 44 -10.88 -14.42 -6.64
CA SER A 44 -9.90 -15.49 -6.84
C SER A 44 -9.75 -16.45 -5.65
N GLY A 45 -10.21 -16.05 -4.47
CA GLY A 45 -10.00 -16.78 -3.22
C GLY A 45 -8.65 -16.50 -2.54
N TYR A 46 -7.90 -15.48 -2.99
CA TYR A 46 -6.54 -15.21 -2.52
C TYR A 46 -6.27 -13.71 -2.27
N ILE A 47 -5.29 -13.46 -1.41
CA ILE A 47 -4.61 -12.18 -1.25
C ILE A 47 -3.22 -12.30 -1.87
N TYR A 48 -2.76 -11.28 -2.58
CA TYR A 48 -1.50 -11.28 -3.33
C TYR A 48 -0.52 -10.25 -2.81
N TYR A 49 0.78 -10.56 -2.89
CA TYR A 49 1.86 -9.60 -2.62
C TYR A 49 3.18 -10.03 -3.29
N GLY A 50 3.99 -9.05 -3.67
CA GLY A 50 5.32 -9.30 -4.22
C GLY A 50 6.33 -9.66 -3.14
N MET A 51 7.18 -10.67 -3.38
CA MET A 51 8.32 -11.03 -2.52
C MET A 51 9.59 -11.14 -3.35
N PRO A 52 10.59 -10.26 -3.12
CA PRO A 52 11.83 -10.28 -3.89
C PRO A 52 12.51 -11.66 -3.87
N GLY A 53 12.98 -12.12 -5.03
CA GLY A 53 13.63 -13.42 -5.17
C GLY A 53 12.69 -14.64 -5.19
N CYS A 54 11.42 -14.47 -4.83
CA CYS A 54 10.41 -15.53 -4.87
C CYS A 54 9.46 -15.39 -6.07
N GLY A 55 8.94 -14.20 -6.31
CA GLY A 55 7.86 -13.92 -7.25
C GLY A 55 6.66 -13.30 -6.52
N ILE A 56 5.45 -13.73 -6.87
CA ILE A 56 4.22 -13.31 -6.18
C ILE A 56 3.82 -14.38 -5.17
N MET A 57 3.64 -13.94 -3.94
CA MET A 57 3.00 -14.74 -2.89
C MET A 57 1.49 -14.61 -3.01
N ARG A 58 0.77 -15.71 -2.80
CA ARG A 58 -0.66 -15.66 -2.59
C ARG A 58 -1.04 -16.37 -1.30
N ILE A 59 -1.88 -15.71 -0.51
CA ILE A 59 -2.39 -16.17 0.77
C ILE A 59 -3.80 -16.70 0.54
N SER A 60 -4.12 -17.91 1.03
CA SER A 60 -5.49 -18.44 0.99
C SER A 60 -6.46 -17.59 1.80
N ALA A 61 -7.73 -17.54 1.40
CA ALA A 61 -8.76 -16.74 2.08
C ALA A 61 -8.92 -17.11 3.56
N ASP A 62 -8.56 -18.31 3.99
CA ASP A 62 -8.55 -18.71 5.40
C ASP A 62 -7.27 -18.28 6.15
N LEU A 63 -6.35 -17.62 5.47
CA LEU A 63 -5.04 -17.16 5.96
C LEU A 63 -4.11 -18.29 6.45
N THR A 64 -4.44 -19.56 6.23
CA THR A 64 -3.72 -20.70 6.78
C THR A 64 -2.62 -21.24 5.87
N ALA A 65 -2.63 -20.88 4.59
CA ALA A 65 -1.67 -21.35 3.61
C ALA A 65 -1.20 -20.22 2.69
N GLN A 66 0.06 -20.32 2.27
CA GLN A 66 0.61 -19.46 1.23
C GLN A 66 1.35 -20.31 0.19
N ASP A 67 1.29 -19.88 -1.05
CA ASP A 67 2.10 -20.45 -2.13
C ASP A 67 2.69 -19.36 -3.02
N ILE A 68 3.49 -19.76 -4.00
CA ILE A 68 4.27 -18.85 -4.83
C ILE A 68 3.84 -19.00 -6.27
N ILE A 69 3.51 -17.87 -6.90
CA ILE A 69 3.34 -17.73 -8.34
C ILE A 69 4.68 -17.28 -8.91
N GLU A 70 5.24 -18.06 -9.80
CA GLU A 70 6.52 -17.73 -10.46
C GLU A 70 6.34 -16.52 -11.37
N LEU A 71 7.30 -15.62 -11.32
CA LEU A 71 7.47 -14.54 -12.28
C LEU A 71 8.59 -14.89 -13.29
N PRO A 72 8.61 -14.25 -14.46
CA PRO A 72 9.77 -14.29 -15.36
C PRO A 72 11.07 -13.95 -14.63
N SER A 73 12.19 -14.50 -15.10
CA SER A 73 13.49 -14.42 -14.43
C SER A 73 14.03 -13.01 -14.24
N ASP A 74 13.61 -12.07 -15.06
CA ASP A 74 13.94 -10.64 -15.01
C ASP A 74 13.09 -9.87 -13.98
N LEU A 75 11.86 -10.30 -13.71
CA LEU A 75 10.98 -9.71 -12.72
C LEU A 75 11.11 -10.33 -11.32
N LYS A 76 11.50 -11.60 -11.26
CA LYS A 76 11.58 -12.35 -10.01
C LYS A 76 12.47 -11.71 -8.91
N PRO A 77 13.65 -11.13 -9.21
CA PRO A 77 14.50 -10.50 -8.20
C PRO A 77 14.02 -9.12 -7.76
N ILE A 78 13.07 -8.52 -8.49
CA ILE A 78 12.63 -7.14 -8.25
C ILE A 78 11.94 -7.03 -6.89
N ASN A 79 12.31 -5.98 -6.15
CA ASN A 79 11.61 -5.57 -4.95
C ASN A 79 10.46 -4.61 -5.33
N PHE A 80 9.28 -5.17 -5.58
CA PHE A 80 8.08 -4.37 -5.84
C PHE A 80 7.66 -3.62 -4.59
N HIS A 81 7.33 -2.34 -4.75
CA HIS A 81 7.04 -1.45 -3.64
C HIS A 81 5.59 -1.53 -3.15
N SER A 82 4.66 -1.89 -4.02
CA SER A 82 3.26 -2.18 -3.68
C SER A 82 2.68 -3.26 -4.60
N THR A 83 1.51 -3.75 -4.24
CA THR A 83 0.72 -4.69 -5.05
C THR A 83 -0.73 -4.22 -5.07
N LYS A 84 -1.30 -4.03 -6.24
CA LYS A 84 -2.74 -3.75 -6.41
C LYS A 84 -3.35 -4.72 -7.40
N ILE A 85 -4.65 -5.00 -7.26
CA ILE A 85 -5.41 -5.74 -8.28
C ILE A 85 -6.30 -4.76 -9.02
N ILE A 86 -6.27 -4.84 -10.34
CA ILE A 86 -7.17 -4.09 -11.23
C ILE A 86 -7.93 -5.05 -12.13
N GLU A 87 -9.10 -4.63 -12.58
CA GLU A 87 -9.85 -5.36 -13.59
C GLU A 87 -10.17 -4.43 -14.77
N PHE A 88 -9.73 -4.82 -15.96
CA PHE A 88 -10.12 -4.20 -17.22
C PHE A 88 -10.15 -5.25 -18.33
N ASP A 89 -10.94 -5.03 -19.38
CA ASP A 89 -11.20 -6.02 -20.44
C ASP A 89 -11.67 -7.39 -19.92
N GLY A 90 -12.38 -7.42 -18.77
CA GLY A 90 -12.83 -8.64 -18.13
C GLY A 90 -11.71 -9.54 -17.60
N LYS A 91 -10.49 -9.01 -17.43
CA LYS A 91 -9.34 -9.72 -16.87
C LYS A 91 -8.82 -9.02 -15.64
N ARG A 92 -8.48 -9.81 -14.62
CA ARG A 92 -7.84 -9.34 -13.40
C ARG A 92 -6.33 -9.41 -13.52
N ARG A 93 -5.66 -8.37 -13.06
CA ARG A 93 -4.20 -8.21 -13.16
C ARG A 93 -3.64 -7.62 -11.87
N MET A 94 -2.44 -8.01 -11.54
CA MET A 94 -1.64 -7.36 -10.50
C MET A 94 -0.85 -6.21 -11.12
N VAL A 95 -0.81 -5.08 -10.43
CA VAL A 95 0.00 -3.91 -10.76
C VAL A 95 1.09 -3.77 -9.70
N LEU A 96 2.33 -3.77 -10.13
CA LEU A 96 3.52 -3.94 -9.32
C LEU A 96 4.53 -2.82 -9.62
N PRO A 97 4.47 -1.68 -8.93
CA PRO A 97 5.47 -0.62 -9.08
C PRO A 97 6.82 -1.04 -8.50
N ALA A 98 7.89 -0.77 -9.24
CA ALA A 98 9.27 -1.13 -8.94
C ALA A 98 10.14 0.13 -8.93
N ASN A 99 10.24 0.77 -7.77
CA ASN A 99 10.89 2.08 -7.61
C ASN A 99 12.39 2.05 -7.95
N ASN A 100 13.08 0.94 -7.69
CA ASN A 100 14.51 0.81 -7.99
C ASN A 100 14.79 0.43 -9.45
N ASP A 101 13.78 -0.08 -10.15
CA ASP A 101 13.87 -0.56 -11.54
C ASP A 101 13.18 0.38 -12.52
N ALA A 102 12.67 1.52 -12.05
CA ALA A 102 12.04 2.59 -12.84
C ALA A 102 10.92 2.08 -13.76
N GLN A 103 10.07 1.17 -13.25
CA GLN A 103 9.00 0.55 -14.03
C GLN A 103 7.79 0.19 -13.18
N VAL A 104 6.67 -0.03 -13.84
CA VAL A 104 5.48 -0.67 -13.26
C VAL A 104 5.15 -1.89 -14.09
N ALA A 105 5.24 -3.08 -13.50
CA ALA A 105 4.85 -4.30 -14.17
C ALA A 105 3.35 -4.56 -13.96
N VAL A 106 2.64 -4.90 -15.03
CA VAL A 106 1.26 -5.37 -15.00
C VAL A 106 1.26 -6.82 -15.44
N VAL A 107 0.85 -7.70 -14.52
CA VAL A 107 0.94 -9.14 -14.70
C VAL A 107 -0.41 -9.80 -14.41
N GLY A 108 -0.70 -10.90 -15.11
CA GLY A 108 -1.86 -11.73 -14.82
C GLY A 108 -1.77 -12.39 -13.44
N LEU A 109 -2.89 -12.89 -12.90
CA LEU A 109 -2.90 -13.65 -11.65
C LEU A 109 -2.14 -14.99 -11.75
N ASP A 110 -1.73 -15.38 -12.95
CA ASP A 110 -0.87 -16.53 -13.24
C ASP A 110 0.63 -16.19 -13.29
N GLY A 111 1.00 -14.91 -13.10
CA GLY A 111 2.38 -14.42 -13.14
C GLY A 111 2.90 -14.05 -14.53
N ASN A 112 2.10 -14.24 -15.59
CA ASN A 112 2.50 -13.85 -16.94
C ASN A 112 2.42 -12.32 -17.10
N VAL A 113 3.46 -11.73 -17.71
CA VAL A 113 3.49 -10.29 -17.99
C VAL A 113 2.47 -9.94 -19.07
N ASP A 114 1.62 -8.97 -18.77
CA ASP A 114 0.72 -8.37 -19.75
C ASP A 114 1.41 -7.17 -20.44
N PHE A 115 1.88 -6.21 -19.65
CA PHE A 115 2.70 -5.10 -20.14
C PHE A 115 3.56 -4.49 -19.03
N ILE A 116 4.53 -3.67 -19.43
CA ILE A 116 5.38 -2.91 -18.52
C ILE A 116 5.29 -1.42 -18.90
N LEU A 117 5.03 -0.58 -17.90
CA LEU A 117 5.12 0.87 -18.04
C LEU A 117 6.52 1.31 -17.60
N SER A 118 7.22 1.95 -18.52
CA SER A 118 8.49 2.62 -18.25
C SER A 118 8.25 4.08 -17.85
N ARG A 119 9.32 4.84 -17.63
CA ARG A 119 9.28 6.27 -17.36
C ARG A 119 8.37 7.02 -18.34
N PRO A 120 7.49 7.94 -17.86
CA PRO A 120 6.63 8.76 -18.74
C PRO A 120 7.42 9.65 -19.69
N GLU A 121 6.87 9.90 -20.89
CA GLU A 121 7.46 10.76 -21.92
C GLU A 121 6.89 12.19 -21.90
N PHE A 122 6.45 12.69 -20.73
CA PHE A 122 6.00 14.09 -20.59
C PHE A 122 7.16 15.06 -20.58
N ASP A 123 6.88 16.34 -20.90
CA ASP A 123 7.88 17.41 -20.92
C ASP A 123 8.55 17.60 -19.55
N GLU A 124 7.83 17.36 -18.47
CA GLU A 124 8.28 17.41 -17.09
C GLU A 124 9.37 16.36 -16.80
N TYR A 125 9.40 15.27 -17.54
CA TYR A 125 10.42 14.23 -17.46
C TYR A 125 11.55 14.36 -18.50
N ARG A 126 11.65 15.48 -19.24
CA ARG A 126 12.76 15.70 -20.21
C ARG A 126 14.12 15.84 -19.53
N ASP A 127 14.16 16.31 -18.30
CA ASP A 127 15.38 16.31 -17.53
C ASP A 127 15.76 14.88 -17.16
N GLU A 128 16.84 14.36 -17.75
CA GLU A 128 17.35 13.02 -17.50
C GLU A 128 17.81 12.80 -16.04
N GLN A 129 18.02 13.88 -15.28
CA GLN A 129 18.35 13.80 -13.86
C GLN A 129 17.14 13.54 -12.96
N LEU A 130 15.93 13.79 -13.45
CA LEU A 130 14.71 13.40 -12.76
C LEU A 130 14.51 11.89 -12.87
N GLU A 131 14.63 11.19 -11.76
CA GLU A 131 14.38 9.76 -11.70
C GLU A 131 12.88 9.47 -11.76
N PHE A 132 12.53 8.31 -12.32
CA PHE A 132 11.20 7.71 -12.19
C PHE A 132 11.31 6.57 -11.20
N LYS A 133 10.70 6.74 -10.02
CA LYS A 133 10.74 5.77 -8.92
C LYS A 133 9.33 5.53 -8.36
N PRO A 134 8.50 4.75 -9.09
CA PRO A 134 7.10 4.55 -8.73
C PRO A 134 6.96 3.84 -7.38
N THR A 135 6.07 4.37 -6.52
CA THR A 135 5.85 3.86 -5.16
C THR A 135 4.53 3.10 -5.02
N ASP A 136 3.45 3.62 -5.57
CA ASP A 136 2.13 2.99 -5.44
C ASP A 136 1.27 3.26 -6.66
N THR A 137 0.15 2.53 -6.76
CA THR A 137 -0.81 2.67 -7.85
C THR A 137 -2.25 2.63 -7.33
N ALA A 138 -3.17 3.24 -8.08
CA ALA A 138 -4.59 3.16 -7.83
C ALA A 138 -5.35 2.96 -9.14
N PHE A 139 -6.53 2.36 -9.08
CA PHE A 139 -7.39 2.21 -10.24
C PHE A 139 -8.76 2.80 -9.92
N ALA A 140 -9.17 3.80 -10.68
CA ALA A 140 -10.46 4.46 -10.51
C ALA A 140 -11.00 4.90 -11.86
N ASP A 141 -12.29 4.71 -12.06
CA ASP A 141 -13.03 5.12 -13.28
C ASP A 141 -12.31 4.69 -14.59
N GLY A 142 -11.85 3.43 -14.63
CA GLY A 142 -11.17 2.86 -15.80
C GLY A 142 -9.74 3.37 -16.04
N THR A 143 -9.22 4.23 -15.19
CA THR A 143 -7.88 4.82 -15.29
C THR A 143 -6.95 4.23 -14.22
N LEU A 144 -5.74 3.85 -14.63
CA LEU A 144 -4.67 3.49 -13.70
C LEU A 144 -3.85 4.74 -13.37
N TYR A 145 -3.67 5.01 -12.08
CA TYR A 145 -2.83 6.08 -11.55
C TYR A 145 -1.54 5.50 -10.99
N VAL A 146 -0.43 6.15 -11.27
CA VAL A 146 0.92 5.74 -10.81
C VAL A 146 1.56 6.91 -10.07
N SER A 147 1.92 6.69 -8.82
CA SER A 147 2.66 7.67 -8.01
C SER A 147 4.17 7.48 -8.16
N ASP A 148 4.88 8.52 -8.58
CA ASP A 148 6.35 8.57 -8.66
C ASP A 148 6.95 9.16 -7.36
N GLY A 149 6.61 8.56 -6.21
CA GLY A 149 6.86 9.16 -4.90
C GLY A 149 8.32 9.27 -4.49
N TYR A 150 9.21 8.43 -4.99
CA TYR A 150 10.66 8.52 -4.74
C TYR A 150 11.44 9.19 -5.88
N GLY A 151 10.77 9.55 -6.96
CA GLY A 151 11.32 10.33 -8.07
C GLY A 151 10.86 11.77 -8.02
N ALA A 152 10.13 12.20 -9.03
CA ALA A 152 9.69 13.58 -9.21
C ALA A 152 8.39 13.95 -8.45
N ASN A 153 7.76 13.01 -7.75
CA ASN A 153 6.50 13.18 -7.00
C ASN A 153 5.28 13.53 -7.87
N TYR A 154 5.32 13.21 -9.14
CA TYR A 154 4.15 13.28 -10.01
C TYR A 154 3.24 12.08 -9.84
N ILE A 155 1.96 12.29 -10.09
CA ILE A 155 0.98 11.25 -10.28
C ILE A 155 0.64 11.21 -11.77
N SER A 156 0.91 10.09 -12.42
CA SER A 156 0.59 9.88 -13.83
C SER A 156 -0.71 9.12 -13.97
N SER A 157 -1.59 9.53 -14.88
CA SER A 157 -2.73 8.72 -15.33
C SER A 157 -2.34 7.90 -16.55
N VAL A 158 -2.86 6.68 -16.63
CA VAL A 158 -2.57 5.69 -17.68
C VAL A 158 -3.88 5.09 -18.18
N ASP A 159 -4.05 5.01 -19.48
CA ASP A 159 -5.08 4.18 -20.11
C ASP A 159 -4.57 2.73 -20.20
N PRO A 160 -5.11 1.79 -19.43
CA PRO A 160 -4.61 0.43 -19.39
C PRO A 160 -4.88 -0.35 -20.69
N SER A 161 -5.81 0.10 -21.54
CA SER A 161 -6.13 -0.54 -22.82
C SER A 161 -5.11 -0.22 -23.91
N THR A 162 -4.53 0.96 -23.87
CA THR A 162 -3.51 1.42 -24.81
C THR A 162 -2.09 1.38 -24.24
N HIS A 163 -1.96 1.12 -22.93
CA HIS A 163 -0.71 1.14 -22.17
C HIS A 163 0.02 2.50 -22.23
N ARG A 164 -0.74 3.60 -22.34
CA ARG A 164 -0.19 4.94 -22.53
C ARG A 164 -0.51 5.85 -21.35
N TYR A 165 0.47 6.66 -21.00
CA TYR A 165 0.26 7.79 -20.11
C TYR A 165 -0.64 8.83 -20.78
N THR A 166 -1.67 9.30 -20.05
CA THR A 166 -2.70 10.21 -20.56
C THR A 166 -2.72 11.55 -19.85
N GLY A 167 -2.13 11.64 -18.66
CA GLY A 167 -2.09 12.87 -17.88
C GLY A 167 -1.03 12.83 -16.78
N LEU A 168 -0.76 14.00 -16.22
CA LEU A 168 0.24 14.21 -15.18
C LEU A 168 -0.21 15.33 -14.26
N PHE A 169 -0.07 15.14 -12.94
CA PHE A 169 -0.31 16.18 -11.94
C PHE A 169 0.58 15.94 -10.70
N GLY A 170 0.53 16.85 -9.73
CA GLY A 170 1.41 16.76 -8.57
C GLY A 170 2.75 17.41 -8.82
N GLY A 171 3.79 16.85 -8.24
CA GLY A 171 5.16 17.33 -8.29
C GLY A 171 5.76 17.56 -6.91
N LYS A 172 7.07 17.80 -6.86
CA LYS A 172 7.83 17.88 -5.62
C LYS A 172 7.69 19.25 -4.93
N THR A 173 7.61 19.24 -3.59
CA THR A 173 7.70 20.44 -2.77
C THR A 173 8.35 20.14 -1.42
N GLU A 174 9.01 21.14 -0.84
CA GLU A 174 9.46 21.14 0.55
C GLU A 174 8.46 21.89 1.48
N ASP A 175 7.47 22.59 0.89
CA ASP A 175 6.45 23.30 1.66
C ASP A 175 5.34 22.33 2.12
N PRO A 176 5.19 22.09 3.44
CA PRO A 176 4.18 21.18 3.97
C PRO A 176 2.74 21.69 3.79
N HIS A 177 2.56 22.93 3.33
CA HIS A 177 1.25 23.53 3.10
C HIS A 177 0.89 23.67 1.62
N ALA A 178 1.82 23.34 0.70
CA ALA A 178 1.58 23.46 -0.73
C ALA A 178 0.44 22.53 -1.18
N PRO A 179 -0.66 23.04 -1.77
CA PRO A 179 -1.76 22.24 -2.24
C PRO A 179 -1.36 21.50 -3.54
N GLY A 180 -1.69 20.22 -3.61
CA GLY A 180 -1.46 19.41 -4.81
C GLY A 180 0.00 19.11 -5.13
N LEU A 181 0.94 19.45 -4.23
CA LEU A 181 2.37 19.11 -4.33
C LEU A 181 2.80 18.28 -3.12
N PHE A 182 3.85 17.47 -3.27
CA PHE A 182 4.24 16.45 -2.31
C PHE A 182 5.72 16.50 -1.96
N GLY A 183 6.04 16.19 -0.70
CA GLY A 183 7.41 15.87 -0.31
C GLY A 183 7.78 14.44 -0.73
N THR A 184 6.84 13.52 -0.55
CA THR A 184 6.89 12.13 -1.06
C THR A 184 5.47 11.62 -1.22
N ALA A 185 4.98 11.55 -2.45
CA ALA A 185 3.68 10.96 -2.80
C ALA A 185 3.78 9.43 -2.69
N HIS A 186 3.65 8.89 -1.48
CA HIS A 186 4.06 7.51 -1.19
C HIS A 186 2.98 6.47 -1.43
N GLY A 187 1.87 6.54 -0.69
CA GLY A 187 0.72 5.64 -0.81
C GLY A 187 -0.39 6.28 -1.62
N LEU A 188 -1.11 5.48 -2.40
CA LEU A 188 -2.16 5.94 -3.30
C LEU A 188 -3.35 4.99 -3.26
N ALA A 189 -4.55 5.51 -3.01
CA ALA A 189 -5.79 4.75 -3.08
C ALA A 189 -6.97 5.61 -3.54
N PRO A 190 -7.99 5.02 -4.20
CA PRO A 190 -9.26 5.71 -4.39
C PRO A 190 -9.90 6.03 -3.04
N ALA A 191 -10.37 7.27 -2.87
CA ALA A 191 -11.11 7.65 -1.68
C ALA A 191 -12.53 7.07 -1.68
N PRO A 192 -13.17 6.92 -0.50
CA PRO A 192 -14.51 6.31 -0.39
C PRO A 192 -15.62 7.02 -1.16
N ASP A 193 -15.44 8.29 -1.51
CA ASP A 193 -16.40 9.06 -2.28
C ASP A 193 -16.44 8.71 -3.78
N GLY A 194 -15.45 7.92 -4.26
CA GLY A 194 -15.34 7.48 -5.64
C GLY A 194 -14.92 8.58 -6.65
N HIS A 195 -14.61 9.80 -6.17
CA HIS A 195 -14.29 10.96 -7.02
C HIS A 195 -12.86 11.46 -6.82
N HIS A 196 -12.19 11.03 -5.75
CA HIS A 196 -10.87 11.49 -5.39
C HIS A 196 -9.88 10.34 -5.20
N LEU A 197 -8.61 10.69 -5.32
CA LEU A 197 -7.49 9.87 -4.89
C LEU A 197 -7.00 10.38 -3.54
N SER A 198 -6.81 9.49 -2.58
CA SER A 198 -6.12 9.76 -1.32
C SER A 198 -4.64 9.47 -1.48
N ILE A 199 -3.79 10.47 -1.25
CA ILE A 199 -2.35 10.41 -1.49
C ILE A 199 -1.61 10.70 -0.19
N ALA A 200 -0.82 9.74 0.29
CA ALA A 200 0.02 9.90 1.46
C ALA A 200 1.22 10.81 1.14
N ASP A 201 1.29 11.97 1.76
CA ASP A 201 2.44 12.87 1.69
C ASP A 201 3.33 12.65 2.92
N ARG A 202 4.24 11.68 2.79
CA ARG A 202 4.98 11.07 3.89
C ARG A 202 5.73 12.05 4.78
N PRO A 203 6.64 12.93 4.29
CA PRO A 203 7.42 13.81 5.16
C PRO A 203 6.60 14.93 5.77
N HIS A 204 5.43 15.24 5.21
CA HIS A 204 4.56 16.30 5.68
C HIS A 204 3.43 15.80 6.61
N SER A 205 3.46 14.52 7.03
CA SER A 205 2.49 13.90 7.96
C SER A 205 1.04 14.19 7.58
N ARG A 206 0.69 14.06 6.31
CA ARG A 206 -0.64 14.37 5.79
C ARG A 206 -1.09 13.46 4.66
N PHE A 207 -2.39 13.48 4.40
CA PHE A 207 -2.98 13.01 3.16
C PHE A 207 -3.51 14.18 2.36
N GLN A 208 -3.37 14.15 1.04
CA GLN A 208 -4.04 15.07 0.16
C GLN A 208 -5.07 14.32 -0.68
N LEU A 209 -6.27 14.90 -0.81
CA LEU A 209 -7.29 14.45 -1.75
C LEU A 209 -7.15 15.22 -3.05
N MET A 210 -6.95 14.48 -4.14
CA MET A 210 -6.88 15.00 -5.49
C MET A 210 -8.03 14.44 -6.30
N GLY A 211 -8.72 15.28 -7.06
CA GLY A 211 -9.70 14.80 -8.05
C GLY A 211 -9.06 13.84 -9.05
N LEU A 212 -9.85 12.98 -9.66
CA LEU A 212 -9.37 12.08 -10.73
C LEU A 212 -8.84 12.86 -11.94
N ASP A 213 -9.19 14.14 -12.06
CA ASP A 213 -8.67 15.11 -13.04
C ASP A 213 -7.38 15.83 -12.60
N GLY A 214 -6.86 15.50 -11.41
CA GLY A 214 -5.64 16.07 -10.83
C GLY A 214 -5.83 17.40 -10.09
N HIS A 215 -7.04 17.92 -9.93
CA HIS A 215 -7.25 19.13 -9.14
C HIS A 215 -7.20 18.85 -7.64
N PHE A 216 -6.50 19.71 -6.91
CA PHE A 216 -6.47 19.64 -5.45
C PHE A 216 -7.85 19.87 -4.84
N HIS A 217 -8.24 19.00 -3.91
CA HIS A 217 -9.51 19.13 -3.18
C HIS A 217 -9.29 19.54 -1.73
N SER A 218 -8.55 18.75 -0.95
CA SER A 218 -8.31 19.01 0.48
C SER A 218 -7.02 18.38 0.98
N SER A 219 -6.61 18.81 2.18
CA SER A 219 -5.46 18.25 2.90
C SER A 219 -5.85 17.91 4.33
N HIS A 220 -5.45 16.74 4.82
CA HIS A 220 -5.79 16.20 6.12
C HIS A 220 -4.52 15.80 6.86
N ALA A 221 -4.23 16.49 7.96
CA ALA A 221 -3.08 16.18 8.80
C ALA A 221 -3.36 14.91 9.63
N ILE A 222 -2.32 14.10 9.81
CA ILE A 222 -2.25 13.03 10.81
C ILE A 222 -1.26 13.45 11.91
N PRO A 223 -1.05 12.68 12.98
CA PRO A 223 -0.12 13.09 14.02
C PRO A 223 1.24 13.51 13.47
N ASP A 224 1.65 14.75 13.78
CA ASP A 224 2.88 15.36 13.27
C ASP A 224 4.12 14.51 13.63
N GLY A 225 5.01 14.30 12.66
CA GLY A 225 6.14 13.37 12.76
C GLY A 225 5.82 11.94 12.32
N SER A 226 4.54 11.59 12.10
CA SER A 226 4.18 10.32 11.43
C SER A 226 4.59 10.36 9.96
N LYS A 227 4.97 9.20 9.43
CA LYS A 227 5.32 9.05 8.01
C LYS A 227 4.41 8.04 7.34
N PRO A 228 3.21 8.46 6.88
CA PRO A 228 2.24 7.55 6.28
C PRO A 228 2.82 6.84 5.07
N CYS A 229 2.57 5.53 4.99
CA CYS A 229 3.03 4.67 3.90
C CYS A 229 1.88 4.30 2.95
N GLY A 230 1.38 3.07 3.00
CA GLY A 230 0.20 2.66 2.26
C GLY A 230 -1.08 3.08 2.97
N ILE A 231 -2.17 3.17 2.21
CA ILE A 231 -3.52 3.38 2.74
C ILE A 231 -4.47 2.41 2.09
N ASP A 232 -5.38 1.85 2.89
CA ASP A 232 -6.46 0.99 2.41
C ASP A 232 -7.76 1.35 3.12
N PHE A 233 -8.88 1.37 2.38
CA PHE A 233 -10.19 1.79 2.89
C PHE A 233 -11.16 0.61 3.00
N LYS A 234 -11.92 0.60 4.10
CA LYS A 234 -12.99 -0.36 4.32
C LYS A 234 -14.21 0.30 4.94
N GLN A 235 -15.39 -0.10 4.48
CA GLN A 235 -16.63 0.22 5.17
C GLN A 235 -16.81 -0.70 6.39
N HIS A 236 -17.11 -0.11 7.56
CA HIS A 236 -17.42 -0.83 8.77
C HIS A 236 -18.63 -0.18 9.45
N GLY A 237 -19.74 -0.95 9.58
CA GLY A 237 -21.03 -0.36 9.94
C GLY A 237 -21.48 0.68 8.91
N ASP A 238 -21.88 1.86 9.40
CA ASP A 238 -22.29 2.97 8.54
C ASP A 238 -21.12 3.90 8.14
N GLY A 239 -19.91 3.66 8.67
CA GLY A 239 -18.74 4.49 8.43
C GLY A 239 -17.71 3.87 7.49
N TRP A 240 -16.91 4.74 6.86
CA TRP A 240 -15.69 4.34 6.16
C TRP A 240 -14.48 4.58 7.05
N TYR A 241 -13.52 3.68 7.01
CA TYR A 241 -12.28 3.78 7.76
C TYR A 241 -11.09 3.45 6.89
N ALA A 242 -9.99 4.18 7.10
CA ALA A 242 -8.72 3.89 6.48
C ALA A 242 -7.77 3.18 7.47
N VAL A 243 -7.02 2.20 7.01
CA VAL A 243 -5.85 1.68 7.72
C VAL A 243 -4.58 2.23 7.08
N VAL A 244 -3.65 2.69 7.89
CA VAL A 244 -2.41 3.32 7.47
C VAL A 244 -1.24 2.79 8.28
N GLY A 245 -0.24 2.22 7.60
CA GLY A 245 1.06 1.97 8.20
C GLY A 245 1.86 3.27 8.29
N SER A 246 2.64 3.45 9.35
CA SER A 246 3.58 4.56 9.47
C SER A 246 5.02 4.04 9.45
N LEU A 247 5.92 4.78 8.80
CA LEU A 247 7.35 4.44 8.85
C LEU A 247 7.95 4.80 10.21
N ASP A 248 7.55 5.94 10.77
CA ASP A 248 8.02 6.44 12.06
C ASP A 248 6.85 6.76 13.00
N ASP A 249 7.14 6.80 14.30
CA ASP A 249 6.23 7.35 15.33
C ASP A 249 6.50 8.86 15.50
N PRO A 250 5.50 9.67 15.87
CA PRO A 250 5.70 11.05 16.28
C PRO A 250 6.75 11.25 17.37
N GLN A 251 6.91 10.29 18.26
CA GLN A 251 7.98 10.27 19.26
C GLN A 251 9.22 9.60 18.70
N GLU A 252 10.31 10.35 18.53
CA GLU A 252 11.59 9.85 18.02
C GLU A 252 12.07 8.61 18.79
N GLY A 253 12.49 7.58 18.01
CA GLY A 253 12.99 6.32 18.56
C GLY A 253 11.93 5.33 19.06
N ARG A 254 10.65 5.70 18.99
CA ARG A 254 9.54 4.81 19.29
C ARG A 254 9.18 3.99 18.05
N PRO A 255 8.88 2.67 18.19
CA PRO A 255 8.40 1.86 17.07
C PRO A 255 7.11 2.43 16.44
N ALA A 256 7.05 2.37 15.13
CA ALA A 256 5.96 2.96 14.36
C ALA A 256 4.60 2.30 14.64
N PRO A 257 3.51 3.07 14.67
CA PRO A 257 2.15 2.56 14.82
C PRO A 257 1.51 2.20 13.48
N ILE A 258 0.37 1.51 13.59
CA ILE A 258 -0.68 1.46 12.57
C ILE A 258 -1.78 2.40 13.05
N TYR A 259 -2.25 3.29 12.17
CA TYR A 259 -3.41 4.13 12.44
C TYR A 259 -4.66 3.57 11.76
N ILE A 260 -5.78 3.61 12.48
CA ILE A 260 -7.11 3.56 11.88
C ILE A 260 -7.64 4.98 11.88
N LEU A 261 -7.98 5.49 10.72
CA LEU A 261 -8.51 6.84 10.52
C LEU A 261 -9.98 6.75 10.13
N ASP A 262 -10.77 7.75 10.50
CA ASP A 262 -12.05 8.00 9.85
C ASP A 262 -11.82 8.23 8.34
N GLY A 263 -12.57 7.55 7.49
CA GLY A 263 -12.31 7.53 6.04
C GLY A 263 -12.66 8.82 5.30
N HIS A 264 -13.31 9.77 5.95
CA HIS A 264 -13.69 11.07 5.37
C HIS A 264 -12.93 12.23 6.01
N THR A 265 -12.79 12.22 7.34
CA THR A 265 -12.13 13.32 8.08
C THR A 265 -10.64 13.09 8.28
N TYR A 266 -10.17 11.86 8.17
CA TYR A 266 -8.82 11.40 8.50
C TYR A 266 -8.42 11.58 9.97
N GLU A 267 -9.39 11.84 10.85
CA GLU A 267 -9.16 11.84 12.29
C GLU A 267 -8.80 10.43 12.77
N VAL A 268 -7.86 10.34 13.72
CA VAL A 268 -7.41 9.07 14.28
C VAL A 268 -8.50 8.45 15.14
N ALA A 269 -9.07 7.33 14.70
CA ALA A 269 -10.03 6.53 15.44
C ALA A 269 -9.34 5.50 16.37
N SER A 270 -8.18 4.96 15.94
CA SER A 270 -7.41 4.02 16.76
C SER A 270 -5.93 4.06 16.40
N THR A 271 -5.06 3.84 17.39
CA THR A 271 -3.62 3.70 17.25
C THR A 271 -3.20 2.33 17.76
N ILE A 272 -2.73 1.48 16.86
CA ILE A 272 -2.28 0.12 17.17
C ILE A 272 -0.74 0.12 17.18
N ARG A 273 -0.14 -0.52 18.19
CA ARG A 273 1.31 -0.58 18.39
C ARG A 273 1.81 -2.03 18.37
N PRO A 274 2.12 -2.56 17.17
CA PRO A 274 2.44 -3.97 17.01
C PRO A 274 3.63 -4.41 17.85
N LYS A 275 4.71 -3.65 17.88
CA LYS A 275 5.92 -4.01 18.65
C LYS A 275 5.71 -3.84 20.15
N GLU A 276 5.27 -2.69 20.60
CA GLU A 276 5.20 -2.38 22.03
C GLU A 276 4.11 -3.16 22.76
N ASP A 277 2.89 -3.18 22.21
CA ASP A 277 1.74 -3.76 22.89
C ASP A 277 1.56 -5.26 22.58
N LEU A 278 1.83 -5.66 21.33
CA LEU A 278 1.54 -7.00 20.86
C LEU A 278 2.76 -7.92 20.84
N GLY A 279 3.98 -7.35 20.87
CA GLY A 279 5.23 -8.10 20.91
C GLY A 279 5.70 -8.58 19.53
N VAL A 280 5.32 -7.89 18.45
CA VAL A 280 5.85 -8.16 17.12
C VAL A 280 7.25 -7.55 17.01
N GLU A 281 8.28 -8.30 17.37
CA GLU A 281 9.64 -7.80 17.57
C GLU A 281 10.26 -7.09 16.36
N LEU A 282 9.89 -7.50 15.14
CA LEU A 282 10.41 -6.93 13.89
C LEU A 282 9.64 -5.70 13.39
N ALA A 283 8.59 -5.27 14.10
CA ALA A 283 7.73 -4.17 13.68
C ALA A 283 8.23 -2.80 14.20
N ASP A 284 9.46 -2.42 13.82
CA ASP A 284 9.95 -1.06 14.09
C ASP A 284 9.34 -0.03 13.14
N HIS A 285 9.14 -0.41 11.88
CA HIS A 285 8.55 0.40 10.83
C HIS A 285 7.40 -0.37 10.18
N ILE A 286 6.26 0.24 9.93
CA ILE A 286 5.12 -0.39 9.25
C ILE A 286 4.99 0.22 7.86
N HIS A 287 5.25 -0.60 6.83
CA HIS A 287 5.22 -0.11 5.46
C HIS A 287 3.85 -0.25 4.80
N ASN A 288 3.19 -1.38 5.01
CA ASN A 288 1.89 -1.62 4.41
C ASN A 288 0.96 -2.38 5.37
N THR A 289 -0.30 -2.03 5.34
CA THR A 289 -1.35 -2.71 6.09
C THR A 289 -2.64 -2.62 5.29
N VAL A 290 -3.36 -3.74 5.16
CA VAL A 290 -4.65 -3.78 4.47
C VAL A 290 -5.71 -4.40 5.35
N TRP A 291 -6.95 -3.97 5.15
CA TRP A 291 -8.11 -4.59 5.73
C TRP A 291 -8.37 -5.95 5.08
N TYR A 292 -8.79 -6.90 5.90
CA TYR A 292 -9.34 -8.16 5.44
C TYR A 292 -10.51 -8.56 6.32
N GLU A 293 -11.56 -9.15 5.73
CA GLU A 293 -12.70 -9.66 6.48
C GLU A 293 -13.11 -11.02 5.98
N ARG A 294 -13.33 -11.92 6.94
CA ARG A 294 -13.82 -13.26 6.67
C ARG A 294 -14.80 -13.68 7.75
N ASP A 295 -15.97 -14.18 7.34
CA ASP A 295 -17.01 -14.72 8.24
C ASP A 295 -17.39 -13.73 9.37
N GLY A 296 -17.39 -12.42 9.09
CA GLY A 296 -17.66 -11.34 10.05
C GLY A 296 -16.50 -11.01 10.99
N GLN A 297 -15.38 -11.74 10.92
CA GLN A 297 -14.15 -11.41 11.62
C GLN A 297 -13.28 -10.46 10.78
N VAL A 298 -12.93 -9.33 11.35
CA VAL A 298 -12.03 -8.33 10.72
C VAL A 298 -10.59 -8.61 11.12
N TYR A 299 -9.71 -8.56 10.12
CA TYR A 299 -8.26 -8.70 10.26
C TYR A 299 -7.54 -7.50 9.65
N LEU A 300 -6.31 -7.29 10.09
CA LEU A 300 -5.31 -6.49 9.39
C LEU A 300 -4.18 -7.41 8.94
N ILE A 301 -3.85 -7.38 7.65
CA ILE A 301 -2.68 -8.04 7.11
C ILE A 301 -1.59 -7.01 7.00
N CYS A 302 -0.50 -7.24 7.71
CA CYS A 302 0.49 -6.21 8.00
C CYS A 302 1.87 -6.61 7.50
N GLN A 303 2.61 -5.61 7.09
CA GLN A 303 4.00 -5.72 6.71
C GLN A 303 4.85 -4.71 7.48
N ALA A 304 5.80 -5.21 8.25
CA ALA A 304 6.93 -4.43 8.71
C ALA A 304 7.99 -4.30 7.61
N TRP A 305 8.83 -3.27 7.71
CA TRP A 305 9.91 -3.02 6.76
C TRP A 305 11.21 -2.68 7.50
N ASN A 306 12.31 -3.17 6.94
CA ASN A 306 13.69 -2.96 7.42
C ASN A 306 13.91 -3.39 8.89
N PRO A 307 13.80 -4.71 9.18
CA PRO A 307 13.60 -5.80 8.22
C PRO A 307 12.13 -6.02 7.84
N GLY A 308 11.93 -6.65 6.68
CA GLY A 308 10.61 -7.10 6.25
C GLY A 308 10.08 -8.20 7.16
N HIS A 309 8.79 -8.15 7.47
CA HIS A 309 8.11 -9.18 8.24
C HIS A 309 6.61 -9.15 7.98
N TYR A 310 6.00 -10.33 7.79
CA TYR A 310 4.57 -10.53 7.62
C TYR A 310 3.92 -10.91 8.94
N PHE A 311 2.80 -10.28 9.27
CA PHE A 311 2.00 -10.66 10.44
C PHE A 311 0.52 -10.30 10.25
N VAL A 312 -0.33 -10.96 11.00
CA VAL A 312 -1.78 -10.77 10.96
C VAL A 312 -2.30 -10.37 12.33
N LEU A 313 -3.18 -9.37 12.34
CA LEU A 313 -3.90 -8.94 13.54
C LEU A 313 -5.39 -9.23 13.38
N ALA A 314 -6.05 -9.71 14.42
CA ALA A 314 -7.50 -9.91 14.46
C ALA A 314 -8.15 -8.87 15.35
N ARG A 315 -9.25 -8.26 14.88
CA ARG A 315 -10.05 -7.35 15.70
C ARG A 315 -10.71 -8.11 16.85
N GLU A 316 -10.58 -7.56 18.04
CA GLU A 316 -11.32 -8.04 19.20
C GLU A 316 -12.77 -7.54 19.13
N GLY A 317 -13.69 -8.44 19.37
CA GLY A 317 -15.13 -8.20 19.26
C GLY A 317 -15.75 -7.51 20.44
#